data_98dc4c5a7aeaea768f9287d9d82f29d4
#
_entry.id   98dc4c5a7aeaea768f9287d9d82f29d4
#
_cell.length_a   1.000
_cell.length_b   1.000
_cell.length_c   1.000
_cell.angle_alpha   90.00
_cell.angle_beta   90.00
_cell.angle_gamma   90.00
#
_symmetry.space_group_name_H-M   'P 1'
#
loop_
_entity.id
_entity.type
_entity.pdbx_description
1 polymer ?
#
loop_
_entity_poly.entity_id
_entity_poly.type
_entity_poly.pdbx_seq_one_letter_code
_entity_poly.pdbx_strand_id
1 'polypeptide(L)'
;TKDFVKSKGDVAYLTVCPTDYSKLWANPTPQGSLAIYGETLDPSIEVFWTGDVVCSDLTPETLDWVNSRIKRPAYFWWNYPVTDYVRNIILQGPVYGLNTSLDSNDLCGIASNPMEHGEASKLALYGVADYTWNIAAYNPIDNWERGLGELMPKAREAYRTFAIHSCDTETGYRRDE
;
A
#
# COMPACT_ATOMS: atom_id res chain seq x y z
N THR A 1 -8.38 -21.94 13.82
CA THR A 1 -8.60 -20.49 14.03
C THR A 1 -9.57 -19.93 13.01
N LYS A 2 -9.38 -20.18 11.70
CA LYS A 2 -10.27 -19.70 10.62
C LYS A 2 -11.71 -20.18 10.83
N ASP A 3 -11.92 -21.48 11.08
CA ASP A 3 -13.26 -22.05 11.32
C ASP A 3 -13.91 -21.47 12.57
N PHE A 4 -13.12 -21.22 13.63
CA PHE A 4 -13.61 -20.57 14.83
C PHE A 4 -14.08 -19.13 14.53
N VAL A 5 -13.30 -18.33 13.79
CA VAL A 5 -13.70 -16.96 13.43
C VAL A 5 -14.96 -16.97 12.56
N LYS A 6 -15.02 -17.85 11.55
CA LYS A 6 -16.21 -18.01 10.70
C LYS A 6 -17.44 -18.45 11.48
N SER A 7 -17.27 -19.25 12.54
CA SER A 7 -18.38 -19.68 13.41
C SER A 7 -18.98 -18.55 14.26
N LYS A 8 -18.29 -17.40 14.36
CA LYS A 8 -18.71 -16.25 15.19
C LYS A 8 -19.39 -15.15 14.40
N GLY A 9 -19.39 -15.21 13.09
CA GLY A 9 -20.03 -14.22 12.24
C GLY A 9 -19.82 -14.48 10.76
N ASP A 10 -20.41 -13.64 9.94
CA ASP A 10 -20.25 -13.67 8.48
C ASP A 10 -18.93 -13.00 8.11
N VAL A 11 -17.85 -13.77 8.19
CA VAL A 11 -16.49 -13.31 7.86
C VAL A 11 -16.09 -13.89 6.51
N ALA A 12 -16.03 -13.03 5.49
CA ALA A 12 -15.67 -13.43 4.13
C ALA A 12 -14.16 -13.70 4.01
N TYR A 13 -13.34 -12.84 4.58
CA TYR A 13 -11.86 -12.87 4.48
C TYR A 13 -11.21 -12.83 5.84
N LEU A 14 -10.02 -13.37 5.93
CA LEU A 14 -9.14 -13.26 7.08
C LEU A 14 -7.74 -12.90 6.60
N THR A 15 -7.19 -11.84 7.16
CA THR A 15 -5.84 -11.38 6.86
C THR A 15 -5.00 -11.41 8.13
N VAL A 16 -3.75 -11.80 8.03
CA VAL A 16 -2.79 -11.81 9.13
C VAL A 16 -1.64 -10.84 8.84
N CYS A 17 -1.24 -10.09 9.87
CA CYS A 17 -0.01 -9.30 9.83
C CYS A 17 1.07 -10.06 10.60
N PRO A 18 2.13 -10.54 9.94
CA PRO A 18 3.26 -11.19 10.61
C PRO A 18 4.11 -10.15 11.35
N THR A 19 4.89 -10.57 12.32
CA THR A 19 5.94 -9.72 12.92
C THR A 19 6.99 -9.37 11.86
N ASP A 20 7.29 -10.31 10.96
CA ASP A 20 8.20 -10.15 9.81
C ASP A 20 7.47 -9.48 8.63
N TYR A 21 6.83 -8.32 8.83
CA TYR A 21 6.00 -7.66 7.82
C TYR A 21 6.78 -6.89 6.76
N SER A 22 8.10 -6.73 6.91
CA SER A 22 9.00 -6.14 5.90
C SER A 22 10.29 -6.95 5.78
N LYS A 23 10.97 -6.82 4.64
CA LYS A 23 12.22 -7.53 4.40
C LYS A 23 13.32 -7.17 5.41
N LEU A 24 13.33 -5.92 5.86
CA LEU A 24 14.27 -5.45 6.89
C LEU A 24 14.13 -6.22 8.22
N TRP A 25 12.91 -6.56 8.61
CA TRP A 25 12.61 -7.25 9.86
C TRP A 25 12.57 -8.77 9.72
N ALA A 26 12.39 -9.25 8.48
CA ALA A 26 12.13 -10.67 8.25
C ALA A 26 13.35 -11.56 8.50
N ASN A 27 13.09 -12.71 9.10
CA ASN A 27 14.02 -13.83 9.08
C ASN A 27 13.92 -14.52 7.70
N PRO A 28 14.95 -14.44 6.84
CA PRO A 28 14.89 -14.98 5.48
C PRO A 28 15.02 -16.51 5.39
N THR A 29 15.29 -17.17 6.53
CA THR A 29 15.53 -18.63 6.59
C THR A 29 14.22 -19.44 6.57
N PRO A 30 14.25 -20.75 6.33
CA PRO A 30 13.07 -21.61 6.44
C PRO A 30 12.39 -21.62 7.81
N GLN A 31 13.08 -21.15 8.85
CA GLN A 31 12.55 -21.00 10.20
C GLN A 31 11.91 -19.63 10.46
N GLY A 32 11.94 -18.73 9.48
CA GLY A 32 11.25 -17.44 9.55
C GLY A 32 9.73 -17.59 9.49
N SER A 33 9.01 -16.65 10.10
CA SER A 33 7.54 -16.69 10.18
C SER A 33 6.87 -16.73 8.81
N LEU A 34 7.41 -16.04 7.81
CA LEU A 34 6.88 -16.01 6.45
C LEU A 34 6.97 -17.39 5.77
N ALA A 35 8.10 -18.10 5.92
CA ALA A 35 8.25 -19.46 5.39
C ALA A 35 7.31 -20.44 6.10
N ILE A 36 7.19 -20.33 7.42
CA ILE A 36 6.26 -21.14 8.22
C ILE A 36 4.81 -20.88 7.79
N TYR A 37 4.44 -19.63 7.51
CA TYR A 37 3.10 -19.30 6.98
C TYR A 37 2.87 -19.93 5.62
N GLY A 38 3.86 -19.89 4.74
CA GLY A 38 3.75 -20.54 3.43
C GLY A 38 3.48 -22.05 3.51
N GLU A 39 4.02 -22.72 4.54
CA GLU A 39 3.87 -24.17 4.73
C GLU A 39 2.59 -24.55 5.50
N THR A 40 2.17 -23.74 6.47
CA THR A 40 1.18 -24.17 7.48
C THR A 40 -0.10 -23.35 7.52
N LEU A 41 -0.07 -22.09 7.02
CA LEU A 41 -1.25 -21.24 7.05
C LEU A 41 -2.22 -21.64 5.94
N ASP A 42 -3.53 -21.71 6.27
CA ASP A 42 -4.58 -21.96 5.28
C ASP A 42 -4.42 -21.01 4.08
N PRO A 43 -4.41 -21.52 2.83
CA PRO A 43 -4.14 -20.72 1.63
C PRO A 43 -5.09 -19.54 1.42
N SER A 44 -6.29 -19.57 1.99
CA SER A 44 -7.26 -18.49 1.87
C SER A 44 -7.09 -17.40 2.92
N ILE A 45 -6.08 -17.49 3.80
CA ILE A 45 -5.73 -16.42 4.72
C ILE A 45 -4.69 -15.55 4.04
N GLU A 46 -5.01 -14.27 3.88
CA GLU A 46 -4.13 -13.27 3.30
C GLU A 46 -3.03 -12.87 4.27
N VAL A 47 -1.88 -12.45 3.74
CA VAL A 47 -0.71 -12.06 4.56
C VAL A 47 -0.29 -10.65 4.18
N PHE A 48 -0.26 -9.74 5.16
CA PHE A 48 0.23 -8.39 4.96
C PHE A 48 1.73 -8.34 4.75
N TRP A 49 2.13 -7.41 3.88
CA TRP A 49 3.51 -7.10 3.56
C TRP A 49 3.67 -5.60 3.28
N THR A 50 4.71 -4.97 3.85
CA THR A 50 4.95 -3.53 3.67
C THR A 50 6.06 -3.23 2.65
N GLY A 51 6.77 -4.25 2.17
CA GLY A 51 7.88 -4.09 1.23
C GLY A 51 9.25 -4.31 1.85
N ASP A 52 10.28 -3.74 1.25
CA ASP A 52 11.66 -3.94 1.70
C ASP A 52 11.91 -3.31 3.08
N VAL A 53 11.27 -2.18 3.35
CA VAL A 53 11.23 -1.49 4.65
C VAL A 53 9.79 -1.18 5.06
N VAL A 54 9.58 -0.47 6.17
CA VAL A 54 8.24 -0.13 6.68
C VAL A 54 7.48 0.77 5.69
N CYS A 55 8.17 1.70 5.04
CA CYS A 55 7.61 2.59 4.03
C CYS A 55 8.35 2.35 2.70
N SER A 56 7.79 1.50 1.85
CA SER A 56 8.41 1.08 0.59
C SER A 56 7.51 1.38 -0.60
N ASP A 57 8.14 1.50 -1.76
CA ASP A 57 7.45 1.43 -3.04
C ASP A 57 6.97 -0.01 -3.29
N LEU A 58 5.88 -0.13 -4.03
CA LEU A 58 5.34 -1.42 -4.48
C LEU A 58 6.03 -1.83 -5.77
N THR A 59 6.91 -2.83 -5.69
CA THR A 59 7.71 -3.32 -6.82
C THR A 59 7.55 -4.82 -7.03
N PRO A 60 7.77 -5.32 -8.26
CA PRO A 60 7.77 -6.76 -8.52
C PRO A 60 8.77 -7.51 -7.63
N GLU A 61 9.97 -6.96 -7.44
CA GLU A 61 11.06 -7.60 -6.70
C GLU A 61 10.70 -7.86 -5.23
N THR A 62 10.05 -6.90 -4.58
CA THR A 62 9.61 -7.08 -3.19
C THR A 62 8.50 -8.11 -3.08
N LEU A 63 7.59 -8.15 -4.07
CA LEU A 63 6.52 -9.15 -4.13
C LEU A 63 7.05 -10.55 -4.41
N ASP A 64 7.95 -10.72 -5.38
CA ASP A 64 8.61 -12.00 -5.67
C ASP A 64 9.31 -12.55 -4.42
N TRP A 65 9.98 -11.66 -3.69
CA TRP A 65 10.68 -12.04 -2.47
C TRP A 65 9.73 -12.58 -1.39
N VAL A 66 8.61 -11.92 -1.12
CA VAL A 66 7.67 -12.37 -0.09
C VAL A 66 6.80 -13.53 -0.59
N ASN A 67 6.28 -13.46 -1.82
CA ASN A 67 5.39 -14.46 -2.39
C ASN A 67 6.02 -15.86 -2.46
N SER A 68 7.33 -15.91 -2.78
CA SER A 68 8.08 -17.18 -2.78
C SER A 68 8.13 -17.84 -1.40
N ARG A 69 8.05 -17.07 -0.32
CA ARG A 69 8.06 -17.54 1.08
C ARG A 69 6.67 -17.91 1.57
N ILE A 70 5.72 -16.99 1.42
CA ILE A 70 4.33 -17.22 1.88
C ILE A 70 3.51 -18.11 0.95
N LYS A 71 4.04 -18.45 -0.26
CA LYS A 71 3.44 -19.31 -1.30
C LYS A 71 2.04 -18.85 -1.75
N ARG A 72 1.84 -17.56 -1.81
CA ARG A 72 0.63 -16.89 -2.28
C ARG A 72 0.92 -15.43 -2.61
N PRO A 73 0.06 -14.73 -3.39
CA PRO A 73 0.13 -13.29 -3.53
C PRO A 73 -0.02 -12.59 -2.19
N ALA A 74 0.86 -11.64 -1.88
CA ALA A 74 0.78 -10.85 -0.66
C ALA A 74 -0.35 -9.81 -0.71
N TYR A 75 -0.85 -9.42 0.45
CA TYR A 75 -1.69 -8.25 0.62
C TYR A 75 -0.77 -7.08 0.99
N PHE A 76 -0.59 -6.09 0.09
CA PHE A 76 0.36 -5.02 0.33
C PHE A 76 -0.22 -3.99 1.29
N TRP A 77 0.38 -3.85 2.46
CA TRP A 77 0.11 -2.76 3.39
C TRP A 77 1.03 -1.60 3.06
N TRP A 78 0.50 -0.60 2.38
CA TRP A 78 1.28 0.55 1.98
C TRP A 78 1.20 1.69 2.99
N ASN A 79 2.34 2.00 3.63
CA ASN A 79 2.46 3.10 4.57
C ASN A 79 2.59 4.44 3.83
N TYR A 80 1.55 4.77 3.08
CA TYR A 80 1.37 6.01 2.34
C TYR A 80 -0.14 6.33 2.28
N PRO A 81 -0.58 7.59 2.49
CA PRO A 81 0.17 8.82 2.78
C PRO A 81 0.39 9.11 4.27
N VAL A 82 0.46 8.11 5.14
CA VAL A 82 0.65 8.32 6.58
C VAL A 82 1.86 9.20 6.89
N THR A 83 1.69 10.13 7.84
CA THR A 83 2.72 11.09 8.27
C THR A 83 2.91 11.10 9.79
N ASP A 84 2.57 10.01 10.47
CA ASP A 84 2.55 9.92 11.92
C ASP A 84 3.92 10.15 12.59
N TYR A 85 5.01 9.87 11.90
CA TYR A 85 6.35 10.12 12.40
C TYR A 85 6.97 11.44 11.89
N VAL A 86 6.35 12.13 10.92
CA VAL A 86 6.75 13.46 10.42
C VAL A 86 5.51 14.36 10.39
N ARG A 87 5.09 14.80 11.58
CA ARG A 87 3.79 15.43 11.82
C ARG A 87 3.62 16.85 11.25
N ASN A 88 4.70 17.45 10.78
CA ASN A 88 4.69 18.81 10.23
C ASN A 88 4.51 18.86 8.72
N ILE A 89 4.22 17.75 8.07
CA ILE A 89 3.97 17.68 6.64
C ILE A 89 2.63 16.99 6.34
N ILE A 90 2.09 17.30 5.18
CA ILE A 90 0.98 16.59 4.56
C ILE A 90 1.38 16.22 3.13
N LEU A 91 0.92 15.08 2.64
CA LEU A 91 1.25 14.58 1.32
C LEU A 91 0.09 14.84 0.37
N GLN A 92 0.28 15.77 -0.57
CA GLN A 92 -0.74 16.25 -1.51
C GLN A 92 -0.32 16.09 -2.97
N GLY A 93 0.83 15.49 -3.23
CA GLY A 93 1.38 15.30 -4.57
C GLY A 93 0.79 14.11 -5.32
N PRO A 94 1.24 13.93 -6.57
CA PRO A 94 0.95 12.71 -7.32
C PRO A 94 1.43 11.46 -6.58
N VAL A 95 0.70 10.38 -6.70
CA VAL A 95 0.96 9.14 -5.96
C VAL A 95 1.94 8.29 -6.75
N TYR A 96 3.20 8.42 -6.43
CA TYR A 96 4.31 7.63 -6.99
C TYR A 96 4.54 6.33 -6.21
N GLY A 97 5.46 5.49 -6.70
CA GLY A 97 5.87 4.28 -6.00
C GLY A 97 4.97 3.07 -6.20
N LEU A 98 4.04 3.13 -7.15
CA LEU A 98 3.14 2.05 -7.52
C LEU A 98 3.50 1.52 -8.91
N ASN A 99 4.04 0.31 -8.99
CA ASN A 99 4.45 -0.31 -10.25
C ASN A 99 3.23 -0.74 -11.08
N THR A 100 3.22 -0.39 -12.37
CA THR A 100 2.09 -0.62 -13.28
C THR A 100 2.16 -1.92 -14.08
N SER A 101 3.18 -2.74 -13.87
CA SER A 101 3.32 -4.06 -14.51
C SER A 101 2.74 -5.21 -13.68
N LEU A 102 2.24 -4.94 -12.48
CA LEU A 102 1.71 -5.93 -11.55
C LEU A 102 0.30 -6.38 -11.94
N ASP A 103 -0.04 -7.61 -11.56
CA ASP A 103 -1.37 -8.18 -11.72
C ASP A 103 -1.83 -9.00 -10.50
N SER A 104 -2.94 -9.70 -10.63
CA SER A 104 -3.53 -10.51 -9.55
C SER A 104 -2.70 -11.76 -9.17
N ASN A 105 -1.68 -12.11 -9.93
CA ASN A 105 -0.74 -13.17 -9.56
C ASN A 105 0.36 -12.65 -8.63
N ASP A 106 0.61 -11.35 -8.67
CA ASP A 106 1.64 -10.70 -7.87
C ASP A 106 1.14 -10.27 -6.50
N LEU A 107 -0.07 -9.69 -6.43
CA LEU A 107 -0.67 -9.24 -5.18
C LEU A 107 -2.18 -9.50 -5.15
N CYS A 108 -2.72 -9.78 -3.96
CA CYS A 108 -4.17 -10.01 -3.78
C CYS A 108 -4.93 -8.74 -3.37
N GLY A 109 -4.25 -7.69 -2.98
CA GLY A 109 -4.87 -6.42 -2.59
C GLY A 109 -3.89 -5.41 -2.03
N ILE A 110 -4.37 -4.18 -1.83
CA ILE A 110 -3.63 -3.07 -1.22
C ILE A 110 -4.46 -2.47 -0.08
N ALA A 111 -3.81 -2.27 1.06
CA ALA A 111 -4.31 -1.43 2.15
C ALA A 111 -3.44 -0.19 2.26
N SER A 112 -4.02 0.98 2.05
CA SER A 112 -3.33 2.26 2.26
C SER A 112 -3.48 2.71 3.71
N ASN A 113 -2.38 3.13 4.33
CA ASN A 113 -2.37 3.75 5.64
C ASN A 113 -2.41 5.28 5.47
N PRO A 114 -3.55 5.95 5.73
CA PRO A 114 -3.71 7.37 5.46
C PRO A 114 -3.08 8.25 6.56
N MET A 115 -3.00 9.57 6.27
CA MET A 115 -2.73 10.56 7.31
C MET A 115 -3.84 10.59 8.36
N GLU A 116 -3.55 11.08 9.58
CA GLU A 116 -4.58 11.32 10.61
C GLU A 116 -5.64 12.35 10.18
N HIS A 117 -5.30 13.21 9.21
CA HIS A 117 -6.18 14.23 8.64
C HIS A 117 -6.96 13.65 7.45
N GLY A 118 -8.18 13.18 7.66
CA GLY A 118 -8.99 12.50 6.65
C GLY A 118 -9.22 13.33 5.38
N GLU A 119 -9.51 14.63 5.51
CA GLU A 119 -9.70 15.51 4.33
C GLU A 119 -8.40 15.65 3.52
N ALA A 120 -7.26 15.81 4.19
CA ALA A 120 -5.97 15.89 3.52
C ALA A 120 -5.57 14.57 2.84
N SER A 121 -6.06 13.43 3.30
CA SER A 121 -5.77 12.12 2.72
C SER A 121 -6.52 11.85 1.40
N LYS A 122 -7.60 12.57 1.11
CA LYS A 122 -8.49 12.27 -0.01
C LYS A 122 -7.78 12.25 -1.36
N LEU A 123 -6.87 13.19 -1.61
CA LEU A 123 -6.17 13.27 -2.90
C LEU A 123 -5.23 12.07 -3.11
N ALA A 124 -4.49 11.68 -2.08
CA ALA A 124 -3.65 10.48 -2.13
C ALA A 124 -4.48 9.20 -2.26
N LEU A 125 -5.57 9.07 -1.49
CA LEU A 125 -6.47 7.91 -1.58
C LEU A 125 -7.18 7.82 -2.93
N TYR A 126 -7.45 8.95 -3.58
CA TYR A 126 -7.94 8.98 -4.96
C TYR A 126 -6.94 8.30 -5.92
N GLY A 127 -5.63 8.56 -5.74
CA GLY A 127 -4.57 7.91 -6.50
C GLY A 127 -4.51 6.41 -6.26
N VAL A 128 -4.57 5.97 -5.00
CA VAL A 128 -4.57 4.54 -4.65
C VAL A 128 -5.79 3.83 -5.24
N ALA A 129 -6.96 4.46 -5.17
CA ALA A 129 -8.20 3.88 -5.72
C ALA A 129 -8.12 3.72 -7.24
N ASP A 130 -7.63 4.71 -7.96
CA ASP A 130 -7.48 4.67 -9.42
C ASP A 130 -6.46 3.59 -9.84
N TYR A 131 -5.33 3.51 -9.12
CA TYR A 131 -4.34 2.45 -9.35
C TYR A 131 -4.94 1.06 -9.18
N THR A 132 -5.64 0.81 -8.07
CA THR A 132 -6.23 -0.51 -7.82
C THR A 132 -7.39 -0.85 -8.75
N TRP A 133 -8.04 0.16 -9.33
CA TRP A 133 -9.08 -0.04 -10.34
C TRP A 133 -8.53 -0.53 -11.67
N ASN A 134 -7.40 0.04 -12.11
CA ASN A 134 -6.73 -0.36 -13.37
C ASN A 134 -5.22 -0.09 -13.28
N ILE A 135 -4.49 -1.05 -12.74
CA ILE A 135 -3.04 -0.97 -12.51
C ILE A 135 -2.29 -0.57 -13.78
N ALA A 136 -2.55 -1.25 -14.89
CA ALA A 136 -1.80 -1.07 -16.14
C ALA A 136 -2.01 0.31 -16.79
N ALA A 137 -3.14 0.97 -16.53
CA ALA A 137 -3.46 2.29 -17.08
C ALA A 137 -3.14 3.44 -16.13
N TYR A 138 -2.67 3.15 -14.92
CA TYR A 138 -2.40 4.18 -13.92
C TYR A 138 -1.28 5.13 -14.36
N ASN A 139 -1.54 6.41 -14.28
CA ASN A 139 -0.56 7.48 -14.45
C ASN A 139 -0.69 8.46 -13.27
N PRO A 140 0.35 8.64 -12.45
CA PRO A 140 0.27 9.45 -11.24
C PRO A 140 -0.05 10.91 -11.51
N ILE A 141 0.48 11.50 -12.59
CA ILE A 141 0.25 12.91 -12.92
C ILE A 141 -1.17 13.12 -13.43
N ASP A 142 -1.63 12.32 -14.40
CA ASP A 142 -2.97 12.44 -14.96
C ASP A 142 -4.04 12.19 -13.90
N ASN A 143 -3.81 11.20 -13.01
CA ASN A 143 -4.67 10.93 -11.88
C ASN A 143 -4.76 12.12 -10.93
N TRP A 144 -3.61 12.69 -10.56
CA TRP A 144 -3.53 13.82 -9.64
C TRP A 144 -4.26 15.05 -10.18
N GLU A 145 -4.06 15.39 -11.47
CA GLU A 145 -4.75 16.51 -12.13
C GLU A 145 -6.28 16.30 -12.18
N ARG A 146 -6.74 15.05 -12.39
CA ARG A 146 -8.18 14.72 -12.30
C ARG A 146 -8.68 14.88 -10.87
N GLY A 147 -7.97 14.31 -9.91
CA GLY A 147 -8.33 14.34 -8.48
C GLY A 147 -8.48 15.76 -7.94
N LEU A 148 -7.59 16.67 -8.31
CA LEU A 148 -7.72 18.10 -7.97
C LEU A 148 -9.04 18.71 -8.47
N GLY A 149 -9.43 18.38 -9.70
CA GLY A 149 -10.68 18.87 -10.30
C GLY A 149 -11.93 18.26 -9.66
N GLU A 150 -11.90 16.98 -9.35
CA GLU A 150 -13.05 16.26 -8.76
C GLU A 150 -13.24 16.59 -7.27
N LEU A 151 -12.17 16.67 -6.51
CA LEU A 151 -12.24 16.95 -5.08
C LEU A 151 -12.52 18.43 -4.78
N MET A 152 -12.00 19.35 -5.60
CA MET A 152 -12.12 20.80 -5.37
C MET A 152 -12.53 21.55 -6.65
N PRO A 153 -13.71 21.25 -7.23
CA PRO A 153 -14.10 21.82 -8.54
C PRO A 153 -14.23 23.35 -8.55
N LYS A 154 -14.54 23.97 -7.41
CA LYS A 154 -14.69 25.41 -7.27
C LYS A 154 -13.38 26.15 -6.98
N ALA A 155 -12.33 25.44 -6.58
CA ALA A 155 -11.06 26.02 -6.14
C ALA A 155 -9.85 25.23 -6.68
N ARG A 156 -9.98 24.58 -7.82
CA ARG A 156 -8.97 23.66 -8.38
C ARG A 156 -7.58 24.30 -8.47
N GLU A 157 -7.47 25.49 -9.04
CA GLU A 157 -6.17 26.15 -9.23
C GLU A 157 -5.52 26.57 -7.92
N ALA A 158 -6.30 27.07 -6.95
CA ALA A 158 -5.81 27.39 -5.63
C ALA A 158 -5.35 26.11 -4.88
N TYR A 159 -6.13 25.04 -4.98
CA TYR A 159 -5.76 23.77 -4.38
C TYR A 159 -4.52 23.15 -5.05
N ARG A 160 -4.42 23.24 -6.37
CA ARG A 160 -3.24 22.80 -7.12
C ARG A 160 -1.97 23.52 -6.67
N THR A 161 -2.04 24.85 -6.52
CA THR A 161 -0.92 25.65 -6.02
C THR A 161 -0.49 25.23 -4.62
N PHE A 162 -1.45 25.02 -3.72
CA PHE A 162 -1.18 24.50 -2.38
C PHE A 162 -0.55 23.10 -2.42
N ALA A 163 -1.12 22.20 -3.20
CA ALA A 163 -0.72 20.80 -3.27
C ALA A 163 0.72 20.62 -3.82
N ILE A 164 1.14 21.43 -4.79
CA ILE A 164 2.52 21.43 -5.31
C ILE A 164 3.55 21.72 -4.21
N HIS A 165 3.22 22.58 -3.25
CA HIS A 165 4.12 22.91 -2.14
C HIS A 165 4.03 21.93 -0.95
N SER A 166 3.17 20.93 -1.06
CA SER A 166 2.95 19.91 -0.03
C SER A 166 3.00 18.50 -0.67
N CYS A 167 3.88 18.31 -1.65
CA CYS A 167 3.98 17.04 -2.35
C CYS A 167 5.22 16.24 -1.95
N ASP A 168 5.09 14.95 -2.02
CA ASP A 168 6.20 14.03 -2.16
C ASP A 168 6.79 14.16 -3.56
N THR A 169 8.04 13.82 -3.75
CA THR A 169 8.68 13.76 -5.06
C THR A 169 8.80 12.31 -5.51
N GLU A 170 9.07 12.09 -6.80
CA GLU A 170 9.30 10.77 -7.34
C GLU A 170 10.44 10.00 -6.64
N THR A 171 11.41 10.73 -6.10
CA THR A 171 12.53 10.19 -5.31
C THR A 171 12.43 10.50 -3.82
N GLY A 172 11.34 11.14 -3.41
CA GLY A 172 11.25 11.85 -2.16
C GLY A 172 10.95 11.03 -0.94
N TYR A 173 10.18 11.64 -0.12
CA TYR A 173 9.76 11.30 1.19
C TYR A 173 9.71 9.78 1.48
N ARG A 174 10.54 9.32 2.42
CA ARG A 174 10.60 7.94 2.95
C ARG A 174 11.26 6.89 2.06
N ARG A 175 11.78 7.23 0.91
CA ARG A 175 12.43 6.24 0.04
C ARG A 175 13.88 5.95 0.41
N ASP A 176 14.46 6.78 1.28
CA ASP A 176 15.85 6.68 1.72
C ASP A 176 16.01 6.07 3.13
N GLU A 177 14.97 5.44 3.67
CA GLU A 177 15.02 4.75 4.97
C GLU A 177 15.75 3.41 4.92
#